data_a3238fe0f7f52e9473c89a2d218b812f
#
_entry.id   a3238fe0f7f52e9473c89a2d218b812f
#
_cell.length_a   1.000
_cell.length_b   1.000
_cell.length_c   1.000
_cell.angle_alpha   90.00
_cell.angle_beta   90.00
_cell.angle_gamma   90.00
#
_symmetry.space_group_name_H-M   'P 1'
#
loop_
_entity.id
_entity.type
_entity.pdbx_description
1 polymer ?
#
loop_
_entity_poly.entity_id
_entity_poly.type
_entity_poly.pdbx_seq_one_letter_code
_entity_poly.pdbx_strand_id
1 'polypeptide(L)'
;MSKVQLRNAWFQIHKWIGILLALVFIPLSLTGSMLVWDDALDRMLEPSHYAPSGPAALSPSQYLDVARHALPAGSTIQAMRIGEGPVMVTASPPKPSGMRGPPLRLGVWIDPASGKLIGTGLSNSPVMRWAHIFHGSLQIPGSGRAVVGWLGVAMLLSSLTGLWLWWPVTGSWTRGFRWKRHTTLDANLHHMIGFWIALPLGILSLTGVIIAWPQMMGSDTNPMRRAMQTPLATTHLTLDQALTAASVQGPVTITWPTDKEGVWKIASGQKMIQVDDRNGAVSVAKDGMMSRARPFYRRLHDGTGMGLVWQIILFLGGIAPAVLGVTGIVMWLRTRRWRADVAQRKATIAAR
;
A
#
# COMPACT_ATOMS: atom_id res chain seq x y z
N MET A 1 -26.30 30.03 -11.50
CA MET A 1 -26.84 28.64 -11.49
C MET A 1 -27.79 28.48 -10.32
N SER A 2 -28.98 27.90 -10.52
CA SER A 2 -29.88 27.56 -9.40
C SER A 2 -29.27 26.41 -8.55
N LYS A 3 -29.70 26.28 -7.28
CA LYS A 3 -29.26 25.17 -6.41
C LYS A 3 -29.53 23.79 -7.02
N VAL A 4 -30.62 23.67 -7.80
CA VAL A 4 -30.99 22.43 -8.51
C VAL A 4 -30.02 22.13 -9.68
N GLN A 5 -29.67 23.15 -10.47
CA GLN A 5 -28.72 23.00 -11.57
C GLN A 5 -27.33 22.59 -11.06
N LEU A 6 -26.87 23.22 -9.98
CA LEU A 6 -25.59 22.87 -9.34
C LEU A 6 -25.59 21.42 -8.84
N ARG A 7 -26.65 21.00 -8.17
CA ARG A 7 -26.80 19.62 -7.69
C ARG A 7 -26.81 18.61 -8.83
N ASN A 8 -27.50 18.92 -9.94
CA ASN A 8 -27.52 18.07 -11.11
C ASN A 8 -26.14 17.97 -11.76
N ALA A 9 -25.37 19.05 -11.83
CA ALA A 9 -23.99 19.02 -12.32
C ALA A 9 -23.11 18.09 -11.46
N TRP A 10 -23.15 18.23 -10.14
CA TRP A 10 -22.40 17.35 -9.24
C TRP A 10 -22.84 15.89 -9.34
N PHE A 11 -24.13 15.63 -9.50
CA PHE A 11 -24.64 14.28 -9.73
C PHE A 11 -24.09 13.67 -11.02
N GLN A 12 -24.04 14.44 -12.12
CA GLN A 12 -23.47 13.95 -13.37
C GLN A 12 -21.97 13.65 -13.23
N ILE A 13 -21.20 14.53 -12.57
CA ILE A 13 -19.77 14.33 -12.30
C ILE A 13 -19.57 13.05 -11.50
N HIS A 14 -20.22 12.91 -10.34
CA HIS A 14 -20.12 11.72 -9.47
C HIS A 14 -20.49 10.43 -10.21
N LYS A 15 -21.60 10.45 -10.92
CA LYS A 15 -22.08 9.30 -11.70
C LYS A 15 -21.09 8.86 -12.75
N TRP A 16 -20.57 9.80 -13.55
CA TRP A 16 -19.67 9.44 -14.64
C TRP A 16 -18.29 9.02 -14.15
N ILE A 17 -17.74 9.69 -13.13
CA ILE A 17 -16.52 9.23 -12.45
C ILE A 17 -16.73 7.79 -11.93
N GLY A 18 -17.82 7.56 -11.20
CA GLY A 18 -18.12 6.25 -10.63
C GLY A 18 -18.26 5.15 -11.67
N ILE A 19 -19.00 5.39 -12.76
CA ILE A 19 -19.25 4.37 -13.80
C ILE A 19 -18.01 4.08 -14.64
N LEU A 20 -17.35 5.15 -15.15
CA LEU A 20 -16.21 4.98 -16.05
C LEU A 20 -15.01 4.37 -15.37
N LEU A 21 -14.80 4.72 -14.10
CA LEU A 21 -13.63 4.29 -13.34
C LEU A 21 -13.88 3.07 -12.44
N ALA A 22 -15.14 2.61 -12.30
CA ALA A 22 -15.45 1.48 -11.42
C ALA A 22 -14.63 0.23 -11.75
N LEU A 23 -14.42 -0.06 -13.04
CA LEU A 23 -13.64 -1.22 -13.49
C LEU A 23 -12.20 -1.20 -12.94
N VAL A 24 -11.62 -0.02 -12.80
CA VAL A 24 -10.26 0.15 -12.27
C VAL A 24 -10.27 0.33 -10.75
N PHE A 25 -11.24 1.10 -10.22
CA PHE A 25 -11.33 1.36 -8.78
C PHE A 25 -11.62 0.10 -7.97
N ILE A 26 -12.44 -0.81 -8.47
CA ILE A 26 -12.77 -2.06 -7.77
C ILE A 26 -11.48 -2.86 -7.48
N PRO A 27 -10.69 -3.30 -8.47
CA PRO A 27 -9.48 -4.07 -8.18
C PRO A 27 -8.39 -3.24 -7.48
N LEU A 28 -8.29 -1.93 -7.77
CA LEU A 28 -7.32 -1.05 -7.10
C LEU A 28 -7.61 -0.95 -5.59
N SER A 29 -8.87 -0.80 -5.21
CA SER A 29 -9.27 -0.70 -3.80
C SER A 29 -9.15 -2.04 -3.06
N LEU A 30 -9.51 -3.15 -3.70
CA LEU A 30 -9.35 -4.48 -3.13
C LEU A 30 -7.89 -4.84 -2.90
N THR A 31 -7.01 -4.55 -3.86
CA THR A 31 -5.56 -4.75 -3.66
C THR A 31 -5.03 -3.86 -2.54
N GLY A 32 -5.51 -2.62 -2.39
CA GLY A 32 -5.19 -1.76 -1.25
C GLY A 32 -5.60 -2.36 0.10
N SER A 33 -6.79 -2.97 0.18
CA SER A 33 -7.23 -3.70 1.39
C SER A 33 -6.31 -4.88 1.73
N MET A 34 -5.90 -5.65 0.73
CA MET A 34 -4.98 -6.78 0.93
C MET A 34 -3.66 -6.31 1.54
N LEU A 35 -3.12 -5.17 1.06
CA LEU A 35 -1.84 -4.63 1.50
C LEU A 35 -1.84 -4.10 2.95
N VAL A 36 -2.99 -3.88 3.56
CA VAL A 36 -3.08 -3.53 4.99
C VAL A 36 -2.59 -4.68 5.87
N TRP A 37 -2.77 -5.91 5.42
CA TRP A 37 -2.43 -7.14 6.13
C TRP A 37 -1.36 -7.96 5.39
N ASP A 38 -0.45 -7.28 4.67
CA ASP A 38 0.50 -7.94 3.78
C ASP A 38 1.38 -8.97 4.51
N ASP A 39 1.94 -8.64 5.67
CA ASP A 39 2.73 -9.58 6.49
C ASP A 39 1.92 -10.80 6.95
N ALA A 40 0.66 -10.62 7.33
CA ALA A 40 -0.20 -11.72 7.77
C ALA A 40 -0.61 -12.61 6.60
N LEU A 41 -0.97 -12.00 5.47
CA LEU A 41 -1.31 -12.72 4.24
C LEU A 41 -0.10 -13.45 3.66
N ASP A 42 1.09 -12.84 3.70
CA ASP A 42 2.32 -13.48 3.24
C ASP A 42 2.66 -14.73 4.07
N ARG A 43 2.50 -14.67 5.40
CA ARG A 43 2.62 -15.84 6.28
C ARG A 43 1.62 -16.94 5.98
N MET A 44 0.39 -16.57 5.61
CA MET A 44 -0.64 -17.55 5.24
C MET A 44 -0.38 -18.20 3.88
N LEU A 45 0.20 -17.44 2.94
CA LEU A 45 0.50 -17.92 1.60
C LEU A 45 1.77 -18.76 1.54
N GLU A 46 2.76 -18.45 2.39
CA GLU A 46 4.07 -19.10 2.44
C GLU A 46 4.40 -19.59 3.86
N PRO A 47 3.56 -20.45 4.47
CA PRO A 47 3.71 -20.84 5.88
C PRO A 47 5.03 -21.54 6.17
N SER A 48 5.62 -22.22 5.20
CA SER A 48 6.92 -22.89 5.33
C SER A 48 8.05 -21.91 5.64
N HIS A 49 7.97 -20.66 5.19
CA HIS A 49 8.97 -19.64 5.50
C HIS A 49 8.90 -19.11 6.93
N TYR A 50 7.83 -19.41 7.67
CA TYR A 50 7.53 -18.79 8.98
C TYR A 50 7.44 -19.78 10.14
N ALA A 51 8.07 -20.94 10.03
CA ALA A 51 8.08 -21.98 11.05
C ALA A 51 9.45 -22.07 11.76
N PRO A 52 9.80 -21.12 12.67
CA PRO A 52 11.06 -21.16 13.39
C PRO A 52 11.04 -22.24 14.47
N SER A 53 12.21 -22.88 14.72
CA SER A 53 12.35 -23.91 15.77
C SER A 53 12.65 -23.37 17.16
N GLY A 54 12.95 -22.06 17.29
CA GLY A 54 13.27 -21.42 18.59
C GLY A 54 13.81 -20.00 18.42
N PRO A 55 14.31 -19.39 19.49
CA PRO A 55 14.90 -18.06 19.46
C PRO A 55 16.25 -18.04 18.73
N ALA A 56 16.70 -16.85 18.32
CA ALA A 56 18.00 -16.67 17.66
C ALA A 56 19.15 -17.07 18.58
N ALA A 57 19.96 -18.03 18.13
CA ALA A 57 21.07 -18.62 18.91
C ALA A 57 22.45 -18.38 18.28
N LEU A 58 22.50 -17.98 17.01
CA LEU A 58 23.76 -17.75 16.30
C LEU A 58 24.09 -16.25 16.21
N SER A 59 25.35 -15.94 15.90
CA SER A 59 25.74 -14.56 15.62
C SER A 59 25.11 -14.06 14.31
N PRO A 60 24.87 -12.75 14.18
CA PRO A 60 24.35 -12.17 12.95
C PRO A 60 25.20 -12.48 11.72
N SER A 61 26.52 -12.52 11.87
CA SER A 61 27.44 -12.90 10.78
C SER A 61 27.24 -14.35 10.32
N GLN A 62 26.96 -15.28 11.23
CA GLN A 62 26.68 -16.67 10.84
C GLN A 62 25.42 -16.80 9.99
N TYR A 63 24.35 -16.09 10.33
CA TYR A 63 23.14 -16.04 9.49
C TYR A 63 23.44 -15.40 8.13
N LEU A 64 24.28 -14.34 8.11
CA LEU A 64 24.66 -13.69 6.86
C LEU A 64 25.43 -14.64 5.95
N ASP A 65 26.31 -15.46 6.48
CA ASP A 65 27.07 -16.42 5.70
C ASP A 65 26.16 -17.50 5.09
N VAL A 66 25.20 -18.01 5.85
CA VAL A 66 24.18 -18.93 5.31
C VAL A 66 23.41 -18.24 4.15
N ALA A 67 23.01 -16.99 4.34
CA ALA A 67 22.31 -16.25 3.29
C ALA A 67 23.17 -16.04 2.03
N ARG A 68 24.45 -15.70 2.19
CA ARG A 68 25.37 -15.52 1.05
C ARG A 68 25.55 -16.79 0.24
N HIS A 69 25.65 -17.96 0.89
CA HIS A 69 25.75 -19.24 0.20
C HIS A 69 24.46 -19.63 -0.53
N ALA A 70 23.31 -19.20 -0.02
CA ALA A 70 22.01 -19.50 -0.61
C ALA A 70 21.61 -18.54 -1.75
N LEU A 71 22.25 -17.38 -1.87
CA LEU A 71 21.94 -16.36 -2.87
C LEU A 71 22.75 -16.58 -4.15
N PRO A 72 22.21 -16.18 -5.33
CA PRO A 72 22.97 -16.16 -6.58
C PRO A 72 24.23 -15.31 -6.46
N ALA A 73 25.31 -15.76 -7.08
CA ALA A 73 26.58 -15.02 -7.11
C ALA A 73 26.38 -13.59 -7.62
N GLY A 74 27.01 -12.60 -6.97
CA GLY A 74 26.86 -11.19 -7.31
C GLY A 74 25.59 -10.51 -6.75
N SER A 75 24.80 -11.21 -5.93
CA SER A 75 23.71 -10.59 -5.19
C SER A 75 24.23 -9.63 -4.13
N THR A 76 23.55 -8.49 -3.95
CA THR A 76 23.91 -7.48 -2.93
C THR A 76 22.90 -7.52 -1.78
N ILE A 77 23.39 -7.69 -0.54
CA ILE A 77 22.56 -7.70 0.66
C ILE A 77 22.00 -6.30 0.90
N GLN A 78 20.70 -6.22 1.17
CA GLN A 78 20.00 -4.96 1.45
C GLN A 78 19.69 -4.80 2.93
N ALA A 79 19.13 -5.83 3.55
CA ALA A 79 18.75 -5.80 4.94
C ALA A 79 18.70 -7.21 5.55
N MET A 80 18.81 -7.26 6.87
CA MET A 80 18.60 -8.44 7.68
C MET A 80 17.66 -8.11 8.83
N ARG A 81 16.71 -8.99 9.10
CA ARG A 81 15.80 -8.91 10.24
C ARG A 81 15.99 -10.11 11.14
N ILE A 82 16.28 -9.83 12.39
CA ILE A 82 16.39 -10.82 13.48
C ILE A 82 15.34 -10.43 14.52
N GLY A 83 14.49 -11.36 14.95
CA GLY A 83 13.45 -11.07 15.92
C GLY A 83 12.54 -12.25 16.16
N GLU A 84 11.25 -11.99 16.34
CA GLU A 84 10.24 -13.05 16.40
C GLU A 84 10.05 -13.66 15.02
N GLY A 85 10.25 -14.98 14.90
CA GLY A 85 10.17 -15.73 13.65
C GLY A 85 11.54 -15.97 13.00
N PRO A 86 11.57 -16.41 11.73
CA PRO A 86 12.81 -16.71 11.04
C PRO A 86 13.69 -15.46 10.87
N VAL A 87 15.00 -15.67 10.83
CA VAL A 87 15.93 -14.63 10.38
C VAL A 87 15.73 -14.45 8.88
N MET A 88 15.40 -13.23 8.47
CA MET A 88 15.15 -12.91 7.08
C MET A 88 16.25 -12.00 6.54
N VAL A 89 16.93 -12.45 5.50
CA VAL A 89 17.89 -11.64 4.74
C VAL A 89 17.29 -11.28 3.39
N THR A 90 17.28 -9.99 3.08
CA THR A 90 16.83 -9.50 1.77
C THR A 90 18.03 -9.05 0.93
N ALA A 91 18.01 -9.41 -0.36
CA ALA A 91 19.05 -9.08 -1.29
C ALA A 91 18.50 -8.67 -2.65
N SER A 92 19.27 -7.90 -3.41
CA SER A 92 19.04 -7.68 -4.83
C SER A 92 19.85 -8.69 -5.62
N PRO A 93 19.27 -9.39 -6.60
CA PRO A 93 20.03 -10.20 -7.54
C PRO A 93 20.91 -9.30 -8.43
N PRO A 94 21.96 -9.83 -9.05
CA PRO A 94 22.71 -9.13 -10.06
C PRO A 94 21.77 -8.68 -11.17
N LYS A 95 21.86 -7.42 -11.59
CA LYS A 95 20.97 -6.87 -12.62
C LYS A 95 21.37 -7.43 -13.99
N PRO A 96 20.48 -8.13 -14.70
CA PRO A 96 20.67 -8.35 -16.12
C PRO A 96 20.64 -7.01 -16.86
N SER A 97 21.57 -6.79 -17.78
CA SER A 97 21.60 -5.60 -18.61
C SER A 97 20.29 -5.48 -19.39
N GLY A 98 19.58 -4.34 -19.23
CA GLY A 98 18.35 -4.03 -19.99
C GLY A 98 17.01 -4.41 -19.32
N MET A 99 16.99 -5.00 -18.14
CA MET A 99 15.72 -5.33 -17.48
C MET A 99 14.98 -4.05 -17.03
N ARG A 100 13.83 -3.79 -17.64
CA ARG A 100 12.89 -2.74 -17.26
C ARG A 100 11.82 -3.34 -16.33
N GLY A 101 11.68 -2.82 -15.14
CA GLY A 101 10.65 -3.24 -14.17
C GLY A 101 11.04 -2.93 -12.73
N PRO A 102 10.13 -3.17 -11.76
CA PRO A 102 10.45 -3.03 -10.36
C PRO A 102 11.56 -4.01 -9.97
N PRO A 103 12.55 -3.57 -9.14
CA PRO A 103 13.66 -4.42 -8.75
C PRO A 103 13.14 -5.67 -8.06
N LEU A 104 13.71 -6.81 -8.44
CA LEU A 104 13.49 -8.06 -7.75
C LEU A 104 14.19 -7.96 -6.39
N ARG A 105 13.53 -8.40 -5.34
CA ARG A 105 14.10 -8.60 -4.02
C ARG A 105 14.03 -10.07 -3.69
N LEU A 106 15.17 -10.66 -3.45
CA LEU A 106 15.28 -12.02 -2.96
C LEU A 106 15.16 -12.02 -1.44
N GLY A 107 14.51 -13.02 -0.89
CA GLY A 107 14.45 -13.35 0.52
C GLY A 107 15.15 -14.66 0.79
N VAL A 108 15.88 -14.72 1.88
CA VAL A 108 16.44 -15.94 2.44
C VAL A 108 15.90 -16.05 3.87
N TRP A 109 15.22 -17.15 4.16
CA TRP A 109 14.66 -17.43 5.47
C TRP A 109 15.51 -18.49 6.15
N ILE A 110 15.97 -18.19 7.34
CA ILE A 110 16.91 -19.02 8.11
C ILE A 110 16.29 -19.30 9.47
N ASP A 111 16.35 -20.54 9.89
CA ASP A 111 15.91 -20.94 11.23
C ASP A 111 16.80 -20.30 12.31
N PRO A 112 16.21 -19.51 13.22
CA PRO A 112 17.00 -18.74 14.17
C PRO A 112 17.75 -19.62 15.19
N ALA A 113 17.21 -20.77 15.58
CA ALA A 113 17.84 -21.62 16.57
C ALA A 113 18.98 -22.48 15.99
N SER A 114 18.80 -23.01 14.78
CA SER A 114 19.77 -23.97 14.19
C SER A 114 20.63 -23.35 13.09
N GLY A 115 20.28 -22.18 12.56
CA GLY A 115 20.96 -21.59 11.41
C GLY A 115 20.67 -22.31 10.08
N LYS A 116 19.78 -23.30 10.04
CA LYS A 116 19.43 -24.02 8.82
C LYS A 116 18.64 -23.14 7.87
N LEU A 117 18.93 -23.28 6.59
CA LEU A 117 18.15 -22.63 5.53
C LEU A 117 16.72 -23.21 5.54
N ILE A 118 15.71 -22.36 5.73
CA ILE A 118 14.28 -22.70 5.60
C ILE A 118 13.86 -22.61 4.15
N GLY A 119 14.23 -21.53 3.46
CA GLY A 119 13.89 -21.34 2.06
C GLY A 119 14.51 -20.10 1.45
N THR A 120 14.45 -20.05 0.12
CA THR A 120 14.85 -18.90 -0.70
C THR A 120 13.79 -18.61 -1.73
N GLY A 121 13.59 -17.35 -2.07
CA GLY A 121 12.58 -16.96 -3.05
C GLY A 121 12.51 -15.45 -3.24
N LEU A 122 11.36 -14.97 -3.68
CA LEU A 122 11.07 -13.55 -3.65
C LEU A 122 10.81 -13.13 -2.19
N SER A 123 11.22 -11.92 -1.81
CA SER A 123 11.05 -11.41 -0.44
C SER A 123 9.58 -11.30 0.03
N ASN A 124 8.65 -11.31 -0.91
CA ASN A 124 7.21 -11.39 -0.70
C ASN A 124 6.65 -12.45 -1.64
N SER A 125 5.56 -13.10 -1.26
CA SER A 125 4.87 -14.05 -2.12
C SER A 125 4.51 -13.41 -3.47
N PRO A 126 4.43 -14.19 -4.55
CA PRO A 126 4.08 -13.67 -5.88
C PRO A 126 2.77 -12.89 -5.88
N VAL A 127 1.79 -13.33 -5.09
CA VAL A 127 0.48 -12.68 -4.95
C VAL A 127 0.60 -11.30 -4.31
N MET A 128 1.32 -11.19 -3.18
CA MET A 128 1.50 -9.92 -2.49
C MET A 128 2.34 -8.95 -3.33
N ARG A 129 3.37 -9.46 -4.01
CA ARG A 129 4.15 -8.66 -4.97
C ARG A 129 3.27 -8.12 -6.10
N TRP A 130 2.41 -8.98 -6.67
CA TRP A 130 1.46 -8.56 -7.71
C TRP A 130 0.52 -7.47 -7.20
N ALA A 131 -0.06 -7.65 -6.01
CA ALA A 131 -0.95 -6.67 -5.39
C ALA A 131 -0.26 -5.32 -5.16
N HIS A 132 0.98 -5.30 -4.68
CA HIS A 132 1.77 -4.07 -4.51
C HIS A 132 2.00 -3.33 -5.84
N ILE A 133 2.40 -4.06 -6.90
CA ILE A 133 2.68 -3.44 -8.20
C ILE A 133 1.38 -2.96 -8.83
N PHE A 134 0.30 -3.75 -8.71
CA PHE A 134 -1.01 -3.36 -9.24
C PHE A 134 -1.55 -2.11 -8.53
N HIS A 135 -1.58 -2.12 -7.19
CA HIS A 135 -2.05 -0.98 -6.40
C HIS A 135 -1.21 0.28 -6.62
N GLY A 136 0.11 0.14 -6.71
CA GLY A 136 1.02 1.26 -6.86
C GLY A 136 1.19 1.79 -8.28
N SER A 137 0.88 0.99 -9.34
CA SER A 137 1.18 1.35 -10.73
C SER A 137 0.34 0.64 -11.79
N LEU A 138 -0.71 -0.10 -11.42
CA LEU A 138 -1.57 -0.87 -12.35
C LEU A 138 -0.78 -1.81 -13.28
N GLN A 139 0.37 -2.32 -12.85
CA GLN A 139 1.32 -3.09 -13.67
C GLN A 139 1.86 -2.32 -14.89
N ILE A 140 1.67 -0.99 -14.97
CA ILE A 140 2.14 -0.15 -16.08
C ILE A 140 3.56 0.34 -15.75
N PRO A 141 4.60 -0.04 -16.55
CA PRO A 141 5.95 0.44 -16.34
C PRO A 141 6.09 1.95 -16.59
N GLY A 142 6.89 2.63 -15.79
CA GLY A 142 7.21 4.06 -15.96
C GLY A 142 6.10 5.00 -15.50
N SER A 143 5.00 5.09 -16.24
CA SER A 143 3.93 6.06 -15.99
C SER A 143 2.84 5.59 -15.04
N GLY A 144 2.79 4.30 -14.69
CA GLY A 144 1.67 3.72 -13.95
C GLY A 144 1.37 4.40 -12.61
N ARG A 145 2.41 4.83 -11.89
CA ARG A 145 2.23 5.56 -10.63
C ARG A 145 1.57 6.93 -10.82
N ALA A 146 1.90 7.64 -11.90
CA ALA A 146 1.22 8.89 -12.23
C ALA A 146 -0.25 8.64 -12.57
N VAL A 147 -0.54 7.57 -13.31
CA VAL A 147 -1.93 7.15 -13.60
C VAL A 147 -2.70 6.87 -12.32
N VAL A 148 -2.13 6.09 -11.38
CA VAL A 148 -2.75 5.83 -10.07
C VAL A 148 -2.95 7.12 -9.28
N GLY A 149 -2.02 8.08 -9.36
CA GLY A 149 -2.18 9.40 -8.75
C GLY A 149 -3.39 10.16 -9.30
N TRP A 150 -3.59 10.20 -10.62
CA TRP A 150 -4.76 10.83 -11.24
C TRP A 150 -6.07 10.10 -10.92
N LEU A 151 -6.04 8.77 -10.81
CA LEU A 151 -7.17 7.99 -10.28
C LEU A 151 -7.48 8.38 -8.84
N GLY A 152 -6.45 8.61 -8.02
CA GLY A 152 -6.61 9.14 -6.65
C GLY A 152 -7.30 10.50 -6.62
N VAL A 153 -6.97 11.42 -7.53
CA VAL A 153 -7.68 12.70 -7.69
C VAL A 153 -9.15 12.47 -8.04
N ALA A 154 -9.43 11.60 -8.99
CA ALA A 154 -10.81 11.29 -9.38
C ALA A 154 -11.60 10.64 -8.24
N MET A 155 -10.98 9.76 -7.45
CA MET A 155 -11.60 9.16 -6.26
C MET A 155 -11.87 10.19 -5.17
N LEU A 156 -10.94 11.12 -4.93
CA LEU A 156 -11.12 12.23 -3.98
C LEU A 156 -12.32 13.10 -4.41
N LEU A 157 -12.41 13.47 -5.68
CA LEU A 157 -13.55 14.20 -6.22
C LEU A 157 -14.86 13.41 -6.09
N SER A 158 -14.82 12.10 -6.33
CA SER A 158 -15.96 11.21 -6.14
C SER A 158 -16.42 11.17 -4.69
N SER A 159 -15.49 11.09 -3.73
CA SER A 159 -15.78 11.13 -2.30
C SER A 159 -16.44 12.44 -1.88
N LEU A 160 -15.88 13.58 -2.28
CA LEU A 160 -16.41 14.91 -1.96
C LEU A 160 -17.78 15.15 -2.59
N THR A 161 -17.95 14.80 -3.87
CA THR A 161 -19.23 14.95 -4.57
C THR A 161 -20.28 13.99 -4.02
N GLY A 162 -19.90 12.77 -3.64
CA GLY A 162 -20.78 11.80 -3.00
C GLY A 162 -21.34 12.32 -1.66
N LEU A 163 -20.46 12.88 -0.82
CA LEU A 163 -20.84 13.48 0.46
C LEU A 163 -21.76 14.68 0.25
N TRP A 164 -21.46 15.55 -0.72
CA TRP A 164 -22.33 16.68 -1.08
C TRP A 164 -23.71 16.21 -1.56
N LEU A 165 -23.79 15.17 -2.38
CA LEU A 165 -25.05 14.64 -2.87
C LEU A 165 -25.85 13.90 -1.80
N TRP A 166 -25.17 13.34 -0.82
CA TRP A 166 -25.80 12.70 0.32
C TRP A 166 -26.57 13.69 1.17
N TRP A 167 -26.12 14.96 1.26
CA TRP A 167 -26.76 15.99 2.06
C TRP A 167 -28.22 16.16 1.62
N PRO A 168 -29.19 16.06 2.55
CA PRO A 168 -30.59 16.16 2.19
C PRO A 168 -30.95 17.59 1.75
N VAL A 169 -31.50 17.72 0.55
CA VAL A 169 -32.01 19.01 0.00
C VAL A 169 -33.08 19.63 0.90
N THR A 170 -33.74 18.81 1.71
CA THR A 170 -34.86 19.19 2.58
C THR A 170 -34.46 19.58 4.01
N GLY A 171 -33.19 19.85 4.29
CA GLY A 171 -32.72 20.48 5.52
C GLY A 171 -32.82 19.65 6.81
N SER A 172 -33.07 18.35 6.76
CA SER A 172 -33.15 17.49 7.96
C SER A 172 -32.01 16.47 8.01
N TRP A 173 -31.11 16.61 8.99
CA TRP A 173 -30.06 15.67 9.27
C TRP A 173 -30.58 14.24 9.57
N THR A 174 -31.63 14.16 10.38
CA THR A 174 -32.21 12.88 10.80
C THR A 174 -32.72 12.04 9.64
N ARG A 175 -33.20 12.67 8.56
CA ARG A 175 -33.64 11.95 7.37
C ARG A 175 -32.47 11.36 6.58
N GLY A 176 -31.28 11.99 6.64
CA GLY A 176 -30.07 11.48 6.01
C GLY A 176 -29.59 10.15 6.58
N PHE A 177 -29.80 9.91 7.89
CA PHE A 177 -29.36 8.68 8.59
C PHE A 177 -30.35 7.52 8.49
N ARG A 178 -31.52 7.69 7.85
CA ARG A 178 -32.46 6.59 7.70
C ARG A 178 -31.92 5.51 6.78
N TRP A 179 -31.81 4.26 7.27
CA TRP A 179 -31.36 3.11 6.49
C TRP A 179 -32.24 2.87 5.26
N LYS A 180 -33.53 2.80 5.41
CA LYS A 180 -34.49 2.60 4.33
C LYS A 180 -34.92 3.94 3.69
N ARG A 181 -34.00 4.60 3.04
CA ARG A 181 -34.28 5.85 2.32
C ARG A 181 -34.80 5.60 0.91
N HIS A 182 -34.36 4.49 0.32
CA HIS A 182 -34.72 4.10 -1.05
C HIS A 182 -35.49 2.77 -1.02
N THR A 183 -36.23 2.49 -2.10
CA THR A 183 -37.00 1.26 -2.26
C THR A 183 -36.14 0.04 -2.55
N THR A 184 -34.88 0.24 -3.00
CA THR A 184 -33.98 -0.81 -3.43
C THR A 184 -32.78 -0.94 -2.48
N LEU A 185 -32.30 -2.19 -2.29
CA LEU A 185 -31.19 -2.50 -1.41
C LEU A 185 -29.88 -1.84 -1.88
N ASP A 186 -29.60 -1.93 -3.18
CA ASP A 186 -28.41 -1.34 -3.80
C ASP A 186 -28.31 0.17 -3.54
N ALA A 187 -29.42 0.90 -3.69
CA ALA A 187 -29.44 2.34 -3.42
C ALA A 187 -29.26 2.66 -1.92
N ASN A 188 -29.85 1.86 -1.02
CA ASN A 188 -29.65 2.04 0.43
C ASN A 188 -28.20 1.72 0.83
N LEU A 189 -27.61 0.62 0.34
CA LEU A 189 -26.22 0.27 0.58
C LEU A 189 -25.26 1.36 0.08
N HIS A 190 -25.43 1.79 -1.18
CA HIS A 190 -24.61 2.85 -1.77
C HIS A 190 -24.67 4.13 -0.95
N HIS A 191 -25.86 4.53 -0.54
CA HIS A 191 -26.09 5.75 0.22
C HIS A 191 -25.46 5.71 1.63
N MET A 192 -25.68 4.60 2.36
CA MET A 192 -25.21 4.46 3.74
C MET A 192 -23.70 4.20 3.80
N ILE A 193 -23.20 3.26 3.01
CA ILE A 193 -21.77 2.97 2.97
C ILE A 193 -21.02 4.21 2.45
N GLY A 194 -21.55 4.87 1.40
CA GLY A 194 -20.96 6.07 0.82
C GLY A 194 -20.79 7.20 1.83
N PHE A 195 -21.77 7.41 2.70
CA PHE A 195 -21.67 8.41 3.76
C PHE A 195 -20.54 8.09 4.75
N TRP A 196 -20.56 6.89 5.34
CA TRP A 196 -19.61 6.53 6.38
C TRP A 196 -18.17 6.42 5.87
N ILE A 197 -18.00 5.97 4.63
CA ILE A 197 -16.66 5.80 4.07
C ILE A 197 -16.11 7.06 3.39
N ALA A 198 -16.94 8.05 3.10
CA ALA A 198 -16.52 9.24 2.35
C ALA A 198 -15.32 9.95 2.99
N LEU A 199 -15.30 10.10 4.30
CA LEU A 199 -14.19 10.76 4.99
C LEU A 199 -12.92 9.90 5.00
N PRO A 200 -12.92 8.63 5.45
CA PRO A 200 -11.76 7.76 5.34
C PRO A 200 -11.25 7.63 3.91
N LEU A 201 -12.14 7.44 2.94
CA LEU A 201 -11.78 7.32 1.52
C LEU A 201 -11.18 8.62 0.97
N GLY A 202 -11.69 9.78 1.39
CA GLY A 202 -11.12 11.08 1.06
C GLY A 202 -9.69 11.22 1.58
N ILE A 203 -9.43 10.80 2.83
CA ILE A 203 -8.08 10.79 3.43
C ILE A 203 -7.15 9.84 2.66
N LEU A 204 -7.61 8.61 2.37
CA LEU A 204 -6.84 7.63 1.60
C LEU A 204 -6.49 8.13 0.20
N SER A 205 -7.47 8.71 -0.49
CA SER A 205 -7.27 9.25 -1.83
C SER A 205 -6.30 10.42 -1.83
N LEU A 206 -6.46 11.36 -0.90
CA LEU A 206 -5.57 12.52 -0.76
C LEU A 206 -4.13 12.09 -0.46
N THR A 207 -3.95 11.18 0.51
CA THR A 207 -2.62 10.67 0.86
C THR A 207 -2.00 9.87 -0.28
N GLY A 208 -2.79 9.10 -1.02
CA GLY A 208 -2.36 8.41 -2.24
C GLY A 208 -1.89 9.37 -3.34
N VAL A 209 -2.61 10.47 -3.56
CA VAL A 209 -2.21 11.55 -4.48
C VAL A 209 -0.88 12.16 -4.04
N ILE A 210 -0.72 12.49 -2.76
CA ILE A 210 0.53 13.05 -2.22
C ILE A 210 1.71 12.08 -2.45
N ILE A 211 1.48 10.77 -2.25
CA ILE A 211 2.49 9.73 -2.49
C ILE A 211 2.88 9.64 -3.98
N ALA A 212 1.92 9.82 -4.87
CA ALA A 212 2.13 9.75 -6.31
C ALA A 212 2.57 11.09 -6.94
N TRP A 213 2.46 12.20 -6.21
CA TRP A 213 2.69 13.57 -6.68
C TRP A 213 3.99 13.77 -7.46
N PRO A 214 5.17 13.29 -6.99
CA PRO A 214 6.42 13.49 -7.73
C PRO A 214 6.36 12.93 -9.15
N GLN A 215 5.73 11.76 -9.35
CA GLN A 215 5.61 11.13 -10.66
C GLN A 215 4.55 11.80 -11.54
N MET A 216 3.48 12.34 -10.93
CA MET A 216 2.47 13.13 -11.65
C MET A 216 3.06 14.42 -12.21
N MET A 217 4.05 15.00 -11.53
CA MET A 217 4.76 16.23 -11.96
C MET A 217 5.97 15.93 -12.86
N GLY A 218 6.08 14.71 -13.39
CA GLY A 218 7.16 14.34 -14.31
C GLY A 218 8.54 14.25 -13.65
N SER A 219 8.58 14.24 -12.32
CA SER A 219 9.86 14.11 -11.63
C SER A 219 10.33 12.65 -11.72
N ASP A 220 11.50 12.43 -12.25
CA ASP A 220 12.21 11.13 -12.27
C ASP A 220 12.60 10.66 -10.86
N THR A 221 12.25 11.42 -9.82
CA THR A 221 12.40 11.01 -8.42
C THR A 221 11.41 9.89 -8.09
N ASN A 222 11.53 8.79 -8.82
CA ASN A 222 10.90 7.55 -8.44
C ASN A 222 11.39 7.19 -7.04
N PRO A 223 10.53 7.13 -6.00
CA PRO A 223 10.95 6.64 -4.68
C PRO A 223 11.57 5.25 -4.78
N MET A 224 11.17 4.48 -5.78
CA MET A 224 11.78 3.22 -6.14
C MET A 224 13.23 3.39 -6.66
N ARG A 225 13.56 4.49 -7.32
CA ARG A 225 14.94 4.84 -7.72
C ARG A 225 15.75 5.36 -6.52
N ARG A 226 15.11 5.99 -5.54
CA ARG A 226 15.73 6.32 -4.25
C ARG A 226 15.93 5.07 -3.37
N ALA A 227 15.05 4.09 -3.48
CA ALA A 227 15.23 2.76 -2.90
C ALA A 227 16.25 1.89 -3.68
N MET A 228 16.71 2.36 -4.84
CA MET A 228 17.81 1.81 -5.64
C MET A 228 19.17 2.44 -5.30
N GLN A 229 19.35 2.93 -4.07
CA GLN A 229 20.69 3.08 -3.55
C GLN A 229 21.31 1.68 -3.56
N THR A 230 22.40 1.52 -4.27
CA THR A 230 23.04 0.23 -4.36
C THR A 230 23.75 -0.04 -3.03
N PRO A 231 23.39 -1.13 -2.31
CA PRO A 231 24.15 -1.49 -1.13
C PRO A 231 25.61 -1.69 -1.49
N LEU A 232 26.50 -1.30 -0.60
CA LEU A 232 27.92 -1.53 -0.79
C LEU A 232 28.17 -3.04 -0.86
N ALA A 233 28.93 -3.46 -1.84
CA ALA A 233 29.33 -4.86 -2.00
C ALA A 233 30.29 -5.28 -0.86
N THR A 234 31.14 -4.34 -0.45
CA THR A 234 32.07 -4.48 0.68
C THR A 234 31.89 -3.30 1.62
N THR A 235 31.87 -3.57 2.92
CA THR A 235 31.77 -2.59 4.00
C THR A 235 33.09 -2.55 4.77
N HIS A 236 33.41 -1.39 5.37
CA HIS A 236 34.58 -1.26 6.24
C HIS A 236 34.38 -1.96 7.58
N LEU A 237 33.19 -1.84 8.15
CA LEU A 237 32.80 -2.57 9.35
C LEU A 237 32.15 -3.90 8.99
N THR A 238 32.41 -4.92 9.80
CA THR A 238 31.61 -6.14 9.76
C THR A 238 30.24 -5.89 10.36
N LEU A 239 29.28 -6.77 10.06
CA LEU A 239 27.94 -6.71 10.62
C LEU A 239 27.97 -6.71 12.17
N ASP A 240 28.81 -7.59 12.77
CA ASP A 240 28.90 -7.72 14.23
C ASP A 240 29.56 -6.48 14.87
N GLN A 241 30.55 -5.86 14.21
CA GLN A 241 31.13 -4.59 14.65
C GLN A 241 30.10 -3.45 14.64
N ALA A 242 29.28 -3.35 13.57
CA ALA A 242 28.24 -2.35 13.49
C ALA A 242 27.17 -2.53 14.56
N LEU A 243 26.78 -3.78 14.87
CA LEU A 243 25.82 -4.08 15.93
C LEU A 243 26.39 -3.83 17.33
N THR A 244 27.67 -4.18 17.56
CA THR A 244 28.36 -3.89 18.82
C THR A 244 28.43 -2.38 19.05
N ALA A 245 28.83 -1.61 18.04
CA ALA A 245 28.83 -0.15 18.12
C ALA A 245 27.46 0.43 18.45
N ALA A 246 26.40 -0.11 17.83
CA ALA A 246 25.03 0.32 18.09
C ALA A 246 24.49 -0.05 19.47
N SER A 247 25.13 -0.99 20.17
CA SER A 247 24.73 -1.47 21.52
C SER A 247 23.25 -1.85 21.60
N VAL A 248 22.74 -2.56 20.59
CA VAL A 248 21.35 -2.99 20.54
C VAL A 248 21.16 -4.42 20.99
N GLN A 249 20.05 -4.69 21.69
CA GLN A 249 19.62 -6.03 22.10
C GLN A 249 18.18 -6.29 21.66
N GLY A 250 17.84 -7.55 21.44
CA GLY A 250 16.50 -7.99 21.05
C GLY A 250 16.23 -7.88 19.55
N PRO A 251 14.96 -7.79 19.16
CA PRO A 251 14.56 -7.72 17.75
C PRO A 251 15.18 -6.52 17.03
N VAL A 252 15.82 -6.79 15.90
CA VAL A 252 16.57 -5.78 15.15
C VAL A 252 16.37 -5.93 13.65
N THR A 253 16.24 -4.80 12.99
CA THR A 253 16.29 -4.72 11.51
C THR A 253 17.51 -3.90 11.13
N ILE A 254 18.40 -4.50 10.35
CA ILE A 254 19.68 -3.94 9.94
C ILE A 254 19.58 -3.66 8.44
N THR A 255 19.87 -2.43 8.03
CA THR A 255 19.93 -2.03 6.62
C THR A 255 21.38 -1.70 6.28
N TRP A 256 21.86 -2.25 5.17
CA TRP A 256 23.24 -2.10 4.69
C TRP A 256 23.56 -0.68 4.26
N PRO A 257 24.81 -0.22 4.43
CA PRO A 257 25.32 1.01 3.84
C PRO A 257 25.15 0.99 2.32
N THR A 258 24.96 2.17 1.75
CA THR A 258 24.77 2.33 0.30
C THR A 258 25.84 3.25 -0.28
N ASP A 259 25.95 3.26 -1.61
CA ASP A 259 26.84 4.12 -2.38
C ASP A 259 26.63 5.63 -2.07
N LYS A 260 25.45 6.02 -1.63
CA LYS A 260 25.10 7.42 -1.29
C LYS A 260 25.16 7.72 0.20
N GLU A 261 24.87 6.72 1.02
CA GLU A 261 24.83 6.85 2.47
C GLU A 261 25.68 5.71 3.06
N GLY A 262 26.94 5.99 3.39
CA GLY A 262 27.88 5.03 3.98
C GLY A 262 27.60 4.73 5.44
N VAL A 263 26.31 4.52 5.80
CA VAL A 263 25.89 4.27 7.18
C VAL A 263 25.06 3.02 7.30
N TRP A 264 25.33 2.22 8.30
CA TRP A 264 24.45 1.15 8.75
C TRP A 264 23.24 1.77 9.45
N LYS A 265 22.03 1.34 9.09
CA LYS A 265 20.81 1.75 9.78
C LYS A 265 20.26 0.57 10.56
N ILE A 266 20.25 0.69 11.88
CA ILE A 266 19.88 -0.37 12.80
C ILE A 266 18.64 0.08 13.56
N ALA A 267 17.50 -0.56 13.28
CA ALA A 267 16.24 -0.29 13.94
C ALA A 267 15.99 -1.34 15.02
N SER A 268 15.77 -0.89 16.25
CA SER A 268 15.39 -1.73 17.40
C SER A 268 14.25 -1.05 18.15
N GLY A 269 13.08 -1.67 18.17
CA GLY A 269 11.86 -1.06 18.70
C GLY A 269 11.52 0.26 17.99
N GLN A 270 11.44 1.35 18.76
CA GLN A 270 11.20 2.69 18.20
C GLN A 270 12.48 3.48 17.90
N LYS A 271 13.64 2.93 18.21
CA LYS A 271 14.93 3.61 18.02
C LYS A 271 15.53 3.25 16.66
N MET A 272 16.08 4.23 15.98
CA MET A 272 16.91 4.03 14.80
C MET A 272 18.30 4.57 15.09
N ILE A 273 19.28 3.68 15.04
CA ILE A 273 20.69 3.96 15.29
C ILE A 273 21.38 3.94 13.94
N GLN A 274 22.20 4.94 13.66
CA GLN A 274 23.06 4.98 12.49
C GLN A 274 24.50 4.82 12.93
N VAL A 275 25.21 3.92 12.27
CA VAL A 275 26.63 3.67 12.50
C VAL A 275 27.36 3.97 11.22
N ASP A 276 28.29 4.90 11.23
CA ASP A 276 29.13 5.24 10.07
C ASP A 276 30.05 4.06 9.76
N ASP A 277 30.00 3.60 8.50
CA ASP A 277 30.74 2.43 8.06
C ASP A 277 32.26 2.63 8.08
N ARG A 278 32.76 3.86 8.00
CA ARG A 278 34.21 4.16 7.91
C ARG A 278 34.88 4.23 9.27
N ASN A 279 34.20 4.81 10.28
CA ASN A 279 34.80 5.14 11.56
C ASN A 279 34.04 4.58 12.77
N GLY A 280 32.89 3.89 12.54
CA GLY A 280 32.06 3.35 13.61
C GLY A 280 31.35 4.41 14.46
N ALA A 281 31.33 5.69 14.04
CA ALA A 281 30.66 6.74 14.78
C ALA A 281 29.16 6.47 14.86
N VAL A 282 28.63 6.50 16.08
CA VAL A 282 27.23 6.21 16.37
C VAL A 282 26.45 7.51 16.49
N SER A 283 25.36 7.60 15.76
CA SER A 283 24.37 8.65 15.92
C SER A 283 22.99 8.03 16.12
N VAL A 284 22.29 8.48 17.13
CA VAL A 284 20.89 8.10 17.33
C VAL A 284 20.07 9.11 16.56
N ALA A 285 19.27 8.61 15.63
CA ALA A 285 18.33 9.48 14.96
C ALA A 285 17.37 10.05 16.02
N LYS A 286 17.38 11.40 16.19
CA LYS A 286 16.49 12.09 17.13
C LYS A 286 15.06 11.63 16.89
N ASP A 287 14.31 11.45 18.01
CA ASP A 287 12.88 11.13 17.97
C ASP A 287 12.16 11.96 16.89
N GLY A 288 11.60 11.30 15.92
CA GLY A 288 11.03 11.95 14.73
C GLY A 288 11.66 11.50 13.40
N MET A 289 12.81 10.82 13.39
CA MET A 289 13.44 10.35 12.14
C MET A 289 12.94 8.96 11.71
N MET A 290 12.44 8.10 12.62
CA MET A 290 11.56 6.99 12.26
C MET A 290 10.22 7.49 11.70
N SER A 291 9.71 8.59 12.26
CA SER A 291 8.60 9.37 11.70
C SER A 291 8.95 10.02 10.35
N ARG A 292 10.23 10.38 10.11
CA ARG A 292 10.72 10.90 8.82
C ARG A 292 11.08 9.81 7.80
N ALA A 293 11.39 8.59 8.24
CA ALA A 293 11.57 7.45 7.34
C ALA A 293 10.24 7.08 6.64
N ARG A 294 9.11 7.25 7.36
CA ARG A 294 7.76 7.19 6.76
C ARG A 294 6.96 8.41 7.19
N PRO A 295 6.78 9.42 6.32
CA PRO A 295 6.02 10.63 6.62
C PRO A 295 4.60 10.28 7.10
N PHE A 296 4.02 11.14 7.96
CA PHE A 296 2.71 10.90 8.58
C PHE A 296 1.61 10.57 7.55
N TYR A 297 1.58 11.28 6.41
CA TYR A 297 0.61 10.99 5.34
C TYR A 297 0.74 9.57 4.77
N ARG A 298 1.96 9.01 4.75
CA ARG A 298 2.20 7.64 4.29
C ARG A 298 1.71 6.63 5.33
N ARG A 299 1.93 6.89 6.62
CA ARG A 299 1.41 6.07 7.71
C ARG A 299 -0.12 6.08 7.74
N LEU A 300 -0.73 7.25 7.47
CA LEU A 300 -2.18 7.34 7.30
C LEU A 300 -2.67 6.49 6.12
N HIS A 301 -1.89 6.39 5.05
CA HIS A 301 -2.27 5.64 3.85
C HIS A 301 -2.07 4.13 4.00
N ASP A 302 -0.93 3.70 4.57
CA ASP A 302 -0.56 2.27 4.65
C ASP A 302 -0.82 1.63 6.03
N GLY A 303 -1.22 2.42 7.03
CA GLY A 303 -1.55 1.93 8.38
C GLY A 303 -0.35 1.62 9.26
N THR A 304 0.88 1.78 8.76
CA THR A 304 2.10 1.41 9.49
C THR A 304 2.22 2.18 10.82
N GLY A 305 2.19 1.45 11.95
CA GLY A 305 2.32 2.02 13.28
C GLY A 305 1.14 2.89 13.73
N MET A 306 -0.04 2.77 13.10
CA MET A 306 -1.26 3.52 13.46
C MET A 306 -2.22 2.73 14.36
N GLY A 307 -1.90 1.47 14.67
CA GLY A 307 -2.72 0.60 15.50
C GLY A 307 -3.85 -0.10 14.76
N LEU A 308 -4.41 -1.14 15.40
CA LEU A 308 -5.39 -2.05 14.82
C LEU A 308 -6.66 -1.34 14.33
N VAL A 309 -7.18 -0.38 15.11
CA VAL A 309 -8.42 0.34 14.75
C VAL A 309 -8.26 1.04 13.40
N TRP A 310 -7.12 1.74 13.18
CA TRP A 310 -6.86 2.40 11.92
C TRP A 310 -6.68 1.39 10.77
N GLN A 311 -6.00 0.28 11.00
CA GLN A 311 -5.85 -0.79 10.01
C GLN A 311 -7.20 -1.37 9.59
N ILE A 312 -8.14 -1.58 10.53
CA ILE A 312 -9.51 -2.00 10.21
C ILE A 312 -10.23 -0.95 9.35
N ILE A 313 -10.09 0.34 9.70
CA ILE A 313 -10.68 1.43 8.90
C ILE A 313 -10.11 1.44 7.47
N LEU A 314 -8.81 1.26 7.31
CA LEU A 314 -8.16 1.16 5.99
C LEU A 314 -8.65 -0.05 5.20
N PHE A 315 -8.72 -1.21 5.83
CA PHE A 315 -9.20 -2.43 5.22
C PHE A 315 -10.64 -2.29 4.71
N LEU A 316 -11.54 -1.78 5.55
CA LEU A 316 -12.92 -1.46 5.17
C LEU A 316 -12.97 -0.34 4.12
N GLY A 317 -12.06 0.64 4.23
CA GLY A 317 -11.87 1.72 3.27
C GLY A 317 -11.48 1.26 1.87
N GLY A 318 -10.84 0.12 1.74
CA GLY A 318 -10.54 -0.49 0.45
C GLY A 318 -11.66 -1.42 -0.06
N ILE A 319 -12.43 -2.09 0.82
CA ILE A 319 -13.57 -2.92 0.40
C ILE A 319 -14.77 -2.05 -0.02
N ALA A 320 -15.05 -0.99 0.73
CA ALA A 320 -16.24 -0.16 0.51
C ALA A 320 -16.31 0.44 -0.90
N PRO A 321 -15.25 0.96 -1.53
CA PRO A 321 -15.31 1.44 -2.92
C PRO A 321 -15.70 0.37 -3.94
N ALA A 322 -15.31 -0.90 -3.70
CA ALA A 322 -15.73 -2.01 -4.55
C ALA A 322 -17.26 -2.21 -4.47
N VAL A 323 -17.80 -2.21 -3.24
CA VAL A 323 -19.26 -2.29 -3.02
C VAL A 323 -19.98 -1.09 -3.63
N LEU A 324 -19.44 0.12 -3.47
CA LEU A 324 -20.00 1.34 -4.05
C LEU A 324 -19.94 1.33 -5.58
N GLY A 325 -18.87 0.82 -6.17
CA GLY A 325 -18.74 0.67 -7.62
C GLY A 325 -19.80 -0.28 -8.18
N VAL A 326 -19.94 -1.46 -7.57
CA VAL A 326 -20.96 -2.45 -7.98
C VAL A 326 -22.37 -1.89 -7.83
N THR A 327 -22.71 -1.35 -6.65
CA THR A 327 -24.06 -0.80 -6.41
C THR A 327 -24.35 0.39 -7.30
N GLY A 328 -23.37 1.26 -7.57
CA GLY A 328 -23.49 2.37 -8.51
C GLY A 328 -23.79 1.93 -9.95
N ILE A 329 -23.10 0.90 -10.43
CA ILE A 329 -23.35 0.31 -11.75
C ILE A 329 -24.77 -0.30 -11.81
N VAL A 330 -25.17 -1.05 -10.79
CA VAL A 330 -26.52 -1.67 -10.71
C VAL A 330 -27.60 -0.59 -10.76
N MET A 331 -27.47 0.49 -9.98
CA MET A 331 -28.39 1.63 -9.98
C MET A 331 -28.48 2.30 -11.38
N TRP A 332 -27.33 2.48 -12.04
CA TRP A 332 -27.29 3.05 -13.37
C TRP A 332 -27.97 2.17 -14.42
N LEU A 333 -27.69 0.86 -14.42
CA LEU A 333 -28.31 -0.10 -15.34
C LEU A 333 -29.82 -0.16 -15.15
N ARG A 334 -30.31 -0.19 -13.88
CA ARG A 334 -31.72 -0.17 -13.56
C ARG A 334 -32.41 1.11 -14.06
N THR A 335 -31.76 2.26 -13.87
CA THR A 335 -32.29 3.54 -14.37
C THR A 335 -32.36 3.58 -15.91
N ARG A 336 -31.37 3.01 -16.60
CA ARG A 336 -31.40 2.90 -18.06
C ARG A 336 -32.57 2.04 -18.56
N ARG A 337 -32.74 0.86 -17.96
CA ARG A 337 -33.87 -0.05 -18.31
C ARG A 337 -35.20 0.64 -18.09
N TRP A 338 -35.42 1.24 -16.93
CA TRP A 338 -36.65 1.98 -16.66
C TRP A 338 -36.94 3.09 -17.69
N ARG A 339 -35.92 3.86 -18.07
CA ARG A 339 -36.09 4.91 -19.10
C ARG A 339 -36.46 4.34 -20.47
N ALA A 340 -35.88 3.22 -20.86
CA ALA A 340 -36.19 2.51 -22.09
C ALA A 340 -37.65 2.03 -22.09
N ASP A 341 -38.08 1.41 -20.99
CA ASP A 341 -39.44 0.92 -20.82
C ASP A 341 -40.48 2.07 -20.90
N VAL A 342 -40.18 3.21 -20.24
CA VAL A 342 -41.04 4.40 -20.30
C VAL A 342 -41.10 4.98 -21.72
N ALA A 343 -39.99 5.04 -22.44
CA ALA A 343 -39.94 5.52 -23.80
C ALA A 343 -40.77 4.60 -24.74
N GLN A 344 -40.63 3.29 -24.59
CA GLN A 344 -41.40 2.33 -25.36
C GLN A 344 -42.92 2.43 -25.12
N ARG A 345 -43.33 2.55 -23.83
CA ARG A 345 -44.74 2.76 -23.47
C ARG A 345 -45.31 4.04 -24.08
N LYS A 346 -44.54 5.15 -24.04
CA LYS A 346 -44.96 6.42 -24.66
C LYS A 346 -45.14 6.27 -26.18
N ALA A 347 -44.23 5.60 -26.88
CA ALA A 347 -44.31 5.35 -28.30
C ALA A 347 -45.53 4.50 -28.64
N THR A 348 -45.85 3.47 -27.88
CA THR A 348 -47.03 2.62 -28.07
C THR A 348 -48.32 3.40 -27.86
N ILE A 349 -48.38 4.33 -26.90
CA ILE A 349 -49.56 5.19 -26.66
C ILE A 349 -49.72 6.20 -27.79
N ALA A 350 -48.65 6.77 -28.33
CA ALA A 350 -48.70 7.74 -29.43
C ALA A 350 -49.05 7.12 -30.79
N ALA A 351 -48.88 5.79 -30.92
CA ALA A 351 -49.24 5.04 -32.14
C ALA A 351 -50.69 4.51 -32.13
N ARG A 352 -51.42 4.68 -31.05
CA ARG A 352 -52.86 4.40 -30.91
C ARG A 352 -53.70 5.67 -31.08
#